data_dfb7337e3ddab00103bf3a4dc3f44c90
#
_entry.id   dfb7337e3ddab00103bf3a4dc3f44c90
#
_cell.length_a   1.000
_cell.length_b   1.000
_cell.length_c   1.000
_cell.angle_alpha   90.00
_cell.angle_beta   90.00
_cell.angle_gamma   90.00
#
_symmetry.space_group_name_H-M   'P 1'
#
loop_
_entity.id
_entity.type
_entity.pdbx_description
1 polymer ?
#
loop_
_entity_poly.entity_id
_entity_poly.type
_entity_poly.pdbx_seq_one_letter_code
_entity_poly.pdbx_strand_id
1 'polypeptide(L)' 'MNKIEIEINGKPVNLTEFPAKIIINAIVGMLISLRDVDTVENAIIRIERDPD' A
#
# COMPACT_ATOMS: atom_id res chain seq x y z
N MET A 1 8.74 8.26 -9.19
CA MET A 1 8.16 8.96 -8.03
C MET A 1 7.16 8.06 -7.34
N ASN A 2 7.26 7.95 -6.04
CA ASN A 2 6.41 7.05 -5.27
C ASN A 2 5.15 7.76 -4.81
N LYS A 3 4.04 7.09 -4.98
CA LYS A 3 2.76 7.65 -4.58
C LYS A 3 1.88 6.55 -4.00
N ILE A 4 1.20 6.86 -2.92
CA ILE A 4 0.24 5.95 -2.33
C ILE A 4 -1.00 6.74 -1.94
N GLU A 5 -2.16 6.14 -2.20
CA GLU A 5 -3.43 6.72 -1.81
C GLU A 5 -4.11 5.75 -0.85
N ILE A 6 -4.51 6.27 0.29
CA ILE A 6 -5.13 5.46 1.33
C ILE A 6 -6.47 6.05 1.70
N GLU A 7 -7.47 5.18 1.76
CA GLU A 7 -8.81 5.54 2.23
C GLU A 7 -9.16 4.59 3.37
N ILE A 8 -9.60 5.15 4.47
CA ILE A 8 -10.00 4.34 5.62
C ILE A 8 -11.43 4.70 5.98
N ASN A 9 -12.31 3.71 5.93
CA ASN A 9 -13.74 3.88 6.20
C ASN A 9 -14.35 4.98 5.33
N GLY A 10 -13.95 5.00 4.05
CA GLY A 10 -14.46 5.95 3.09
C GLY A 10 -13.86 7.34 3.18
N LYS A 11 -12.88 7.54 4.03
CA LYS A 11 -12.24 8.84 4.19
C LYS A 11 -10.80 8.78 3.73
N PRO A 12 -10.37 9.71 2.89
CA PRO A 12 -8.98 9.74 2.46
C PRO A 12 -8.07 10.13 3.62
N VAL A 13 -6.91 9.51 3.64
CA VAL A 13 -5.89 9.78 4.65
C VAL A 13 -4.71 10.42 3.95
N ASN A 14 -4.38 11.64 4.36
CA ASN A 14 -3.23 12.33 3.81
C ASN A 14 -1.97 11.89 4.54
N LEU A 15 -1.00 11.43 3.77
CA LEU A 15 0.29 11.00 4.31
C LEU A 15 1.36 11.96 3.86
N THR A 16 2.21 12.34 4.79
CA THR A 16 3.41 13.08 4.43
C THR A 16 4.38 12.11 3.75
N GLU A 17 5.45 12.65 3.21
CA GLU A 17 6.37 11.86 2.39
C GLU A 17 6.98 10.68 3.14
N PHE A 18 7.39 10.90 4.38
CA PHE A 18 8.10 9.85 5.12
C PHE A 18 7.20 8.65 5.45
N PRO A 19 6.03 8.83 6.09
CA PRO A 19 5.15 7.69 6.34
C PRO A 19 4.68 6.99 5.07
N ALA A 20 4.42 7.77 4.00
CA ALA A 20 4.03 7.18 2.73
C ALA A 20 5.13 6.28 2.19
N LYS A 21 6.37 6.72 2.30
CA LYS A 21 7.51 5.93 1.82
C LYS A 21 7.65 4.63 2.59
N ILE A 22 7.47 4.67 3.91
CA ILE A 22 7.55 3.46 4.73
C ILE A 22 6.46 2.47 4.32
N ILE A 23 5.23 2.95 4.17
CA ILE A 23 4.12 2.09 3.82
C ILE A 23 4.33 1.48 2.43
N ILE A 24 4.73 2.29 1.46
CA ILE A 24 4.99 1.81 0.11
C ILE A 24 6.07 0.72 0.13
N ASN A 25 7.18 0.99 0.81
CA ASN A 25 8.28 0.05 0.83
C ASN A 25 7.91 -1.25 1.53
N ALA A 26 7.13 -1.17 2.59
CA ALA A 26 6.67 -2.36 3.29
C ALA A 26 5.76 -3.21 2.40
N ILE A 27 4.81 -2.56 1.73
CA ILE A 27 3.88 -3.27 0.85
C ILE A 27 4.63 -3.88 -0.33
N VAL A 28 5.47 -3.10 -0.98
CA VAL A 28 6.23 -3.58 -2.14
C VAL A 28 7.12 -4.74 -1.74
N GLY A 29 7.76 -4.65 -0.56
CA GLY A 29 8.59 -5.73 -0.08
C GLY A 29 7.83 -7.02 0.12
N MET A 30 6.62 -6.93 0.64
CA MET A 30 5.78 -8.11 0.81
C MET A 30 5.30 -8.67 -0.53
N LEU A 31 4.96 -7.79 -1.46
CA LEU A 31 4.48 -8.24 -2.77
C LEU A 31 5.57 -8.91 -3.60
N ILE A 32 6.78 -8.39 -3.52
CA ILE A 32 7.90 -8.96 -4.27
C ILE A 32 8.20 -10.38 -3.80
N SER A 33 7.89 -10.69 -2.54
CA SER A 33 8.13 -12.03 -2.03
C SER A 33 7.16 -13.06 -2.56
N LEU A 34 6.12 -12.63 -3.26
CA LEU A 34 5.19 -13.56 -3.89
C LEU A 34 5.86 -14.26 -5.07
N ARG A 35 5.48 -15.52 -5.27
CA ARG A 35 6.15 -16.38 -6.22
C ARG A 35 6.24 -15.82 -7.65
N ASP A 36 5.16 -15.23 -8.11
CA ASP A 36 5.09 -14.82 -9.51
C ASP A 36 5.28 -13.32 -9.72
N VAL A 37 5.82 -12.64 -8.72
CA VAL A 37 6.04 -11.20 -8.80
C VAL A 37 7.53 -10.90 -8.85
N ASP A 38 7.97 -10.33 -9.97
CA ASP A 38 9.38 -9.94 -10.14
C ASP A 38 9.61 -8.49 -9.78
N THR A 39 8.79 -7.61 -10.33
CA THR A 39 8.88 -6.19 -10.05
C THR A 39 7.49 -5.64 -9.82
N VAL A 40 7.41 -4.56 -9.05
CA VAL A 40 6.13 -3.90 -8.79
C VAL A 40 6.23 -2.46 -9.24
N GLU A 41 5.54 -2.13 -10.34
CA GLU A 41 5.45 -0.77 -10.83
C GLU A 41 4.22 -0.07 -10.27
N ASN A 42 3.14 -0.82 -10.14
CA ASN A 42 1.94 -0.30 -9.50
C ASN A 42 1.19 -1.46 -8.84
N ALA A 43 0.37 -1.15 -7.87
CA ALA A 43 -0.42 -2.16 -7.18
C ALA A 43 -1.69 -1.53 -6.66
N ILE A 44 -2.76 -2.33 -6.65
CA ILE A 44 -4.03 -1.94 -6.07
C ILE A 44 -4.30 -2.89 -4.92
N ILE A 45 -4.54 -2.33 -3.74
CA ILE A 45 -4.78 -3.13 -2.55
C ILE A 45 -6.08 -2.66 -1.91
N ARG A 46 -6.94 -3.62 -1.62
CA ARG A 46 -8.20 -3.34 -0.96
C ARG A 46 -8.33 -4.28 0.22
N ILE A 47 -8.61 -3.71 1.39
CA ILE A 47 -8.74 -4.50 2.61
C ILE A 47 -10.11 -4.23 3.20
N GLU A 48 -10.87 -5.29 3.39
CA GLU A 48 -12.16 -5.22 4.05
C GLU A 48 -12.12 -6.18 5.22
N ARG A 49 -12.48 -5.68 6.39
CA ARG A 49 -12.44 -6.48 7.61
C ARG A 49 -13.80 -6.44 8.28
N ASP A 50 -14.15 -7.57 8.86
CA ASP A 50 -15.36 -7.64 9.66
C ASP A 50 -15.16 -6.88 10.96
N PRO A 51 -16.15 -6.10 11.39
CA PRO A 51 -16.03 -5.41 12.69
C PRO A 51 -16.04 -6.43 13.83
N ASP A 52 -15.25 -6.17 14.82
CA ASP A 52 -15.19 -7.03 16.00
C ASP A 52 -16.19 -6.60 17.05
#